data_139de73e182deb7b10d6dffa429b7fa6
#
_entry.id   139de73e182deb7b10d6dffa429b7fa6
#
_cell.length_a   1.000
_cell.length_b   1.000
_cell.length_c   1.000
_cell.angle_alpha   90.00
_cell.angle_beta   90.00
_cell.angle_gamma   90.00
#
_symmetry.space_group_name_H-M   'P 1'
#
loop_
_entity.id
_entity.type
_entity.pdbx_description
1 polymer ?
#
loop_
_entity_poly.entity_id
_entity_poly.type
_entity_poly.pdbx_seq_one_letter_code
_entity_poly.pdbx_strand_id
1 'polypeptide(L)'
;MKLRTELQPEKYPFLIEHPSAIVSAGSCFADMIGEKLALYKFHVLSNPFGNIYNPVSLFNLFDEQYKPEENLLERDGQWFSFGLHSDFTATSKEILINNITSSRQKLSHFLAKTEVLVLTLGTSFVYKLKKSDEIVANCHKVPATDFYKVLLSVDENLKAFERFYTYIKSKNPDLKFIFTVSPVRHIKDTIPLNSVSKSVLRVACHEFCSFKDVYYFPSYELVLDDLRDYRFYKGDLIHPNEMAEEYIWNYFQQCFFDPKVKEFINSW
;
A
#
# COMPACT_ATOMS: atom_id res chain seq x y z
N MET A 1 9.59 -21.94 -29.25
CA MET A 1 8.93 -20.64 -29.53
C MET A 1 8.48 -20.07 -28.19
N LYS A 2 8.95 -18.87 -27.82
CA LYS A 2 8.44 -18.19 -26.63
C LYS A 2 7.09 -17.56 -26.98
N LEU A 3 6.05 -17.80 -26.16
CA LEU A 3 4.70 -17.31 -26.40
C LEU A 3 4.34 -16.07 -25.56
N ARG A 4 5.24 -15.67 -24.65
CA ARG A 4 5.10 -14.49 -23.81
C ARG A 4 6.47 -13.88 -23.48
N THR A 5 6.46 -12.61 -23.09
CA THR A 5 7.64 -11.94 -22.52
C THR A 5 7.60 -12.11 -21.01
N GLU A 6 8.49 -12.94 -20.47
CA GLU A 6 8.59 -13.16 -19.02
C GLU A 6 9.48 -12.12 -18.39
N LEU A 7 9.02 -11.52 -17.30
CA LEU A 7 9.87 -10.70 -16.45
C LEU A 7 10.88 -11.59 -15.74
N GLN A 8 12.15 -11.18 -15.75
CA GLN A 8 13.18 -11.89 -15.00
C GLN A 8 13.34 -11.26 -13.63
N PRO A 9 13.38 -12.05 -12.52
CA PRO A 9 13.57 -11.50 -11.19
C PRO A 9 14.85 -10.68 -11.07
N GLU A 10 14.70 -9.43 -10.66
CA GLU A 10 15.81 -8.53 -10.39
C GLU A 10 16.46 -8.88 -9.05
N LYS A 11 17.79 -8.77 -8.97
CA LYS A 11 18.51 -8.92 -7.72
C LYS A 11 18.70 -7.56 -7.07
N TYR A 12 18.20 -7.41 -5.86
CA TYR A 12 18.35 -6.20 -5.07
C TYR A 12 19.59 -6.28 -4.17
N PRO A 13 20.13 -5.14 -3.73
CA PRO A 13 21.37 -5.10 -2.93
C PRO A 13 21.17 -5.55 -1.47
N PHE A 14 20.01 -6.07 -1.14
CA PHE A 14 19.69 -6.62 0.17
C PHE A 14 18.82 -7.86 0.01
N LEU A 15 18.81 -8.70 1.04
CA LEU A 15 17.93 -9.85 1.14
C LEU A 15 17.15 -9.76 2.46
N ILE A 16 15.92 -10.24 2.43
CA ILE A 16 15.08 -10.39 3.61
C ILE A 16 15.43 -11.74 4.25
N GLU A 17 15.87 -11.69 5.48
CA GLU A 17 16.16 -12.85 6.29
C GLU A 17 14.96 -13.25 7.14
N HIS A 18 14.97 -14.43 7.72
CA HIS A 18 13.91 -14.87 8.63
C HIS A 18 14.44 -14.88 10.09
N PRO A 19 13.68 -14.33 11.06
CA PRO A 19 12.37 -13.68 10.95
C PRO A 19 12.47 -12.14 10.92
N SER A 20 12.63 -11.53 9.74
CA SER A 20 12.62 -10.06 9.61
C SER A 20 11.29 -9.45 10.02
N ALA A 21 11.35 -8.24 10.56
CA ALA A 21 10.18 -7.43 10.88
C ALA A 21 9.79 -6.59 9.64
N ILE A 22 8.57 -6.78 9.15
CA ILE A 22 8.08 -6.19 7.90
C ILE A 22 6.75 -5.49 8.16
N VAL A 23 6.61 -4.26 7.68
CA VAL A 23 5.31 -3.59 7.56
C VAL A 23 4.85 -3.68 6.10
N SER A 24 3.62 -4.16 5.87
CA SER A 24 2.97 -4.14 4.56
C SER A 24 1.76 -3.22 4.63
N ALA A 25 1.71 -2.16 3.82
CA ALA A 25 0.61 -1.21 3.87
C ALA A 25 0.25 -0.64 2.49
N GLY A 26 -1.01 -0.21 2.36
CA GLY A 26 -1.51 0.40 1.14
C GLY A 26 -2.86 -0.15 0.69
N SER A 27 -3.00 -0.50 -0.58
CA SER A 27 -4.23 -1.07 -1.12
C SER A 27 -4.43 -2.53 -0.66
N CYS A 28 -5.60 -3.10 -0.96
CA CYS A 28 -5.93 -4.50 -0.65
C CYS A 28 -4.89 -5.52 -1.16
N PHE A 29 -4.08 -5.17 -2.15
CA PHE A 29 -2.97 -6.02 -2.58
C PHE A 29 -1.85 -6.12 -1.53
N ALA A 30 -1.71 -5.13 -0.63
CA ALA A 30 -0.78 -5.20 0.50
C ALA A 30 -1.16 -6.31 1.49
N ASP A 31 -2.46 -6.62 1.62
CA ASP A 31 -2.94 -7.71 2.47
C ASP A 31 -2.42 -9.05 1.97
N MET A 32 -2.44 -9.31 0.65
CA MET A 32 -1.92 -10.54 0.07
C MET A 32 -0.45 -10.76 0.43
N ILE A 33 0.39 -9.73 0.31
CA ILE A 33 1.81 -9.81 0.71
C ILE A 33 1.93 -10.05 2.21
N GLY A 34 1.16 -9.31 3.02
CA GLY A 34 1.15 -9.45 4.48
C GLY A 34 0.71 -10.83 4.96
N GLU A 35 -0.35 -11.39 4.35
CA GLU A 35 -0.86 -12.73 4.65
C GLU A 35 0.16 -13.82 4.31
N LYS A 36 0.80 -13.73 3.13
CA LYS A 36 1.87 -14.66 2.74
C LYS A 36 3.05 -14.59 3.72
N LEU A 37 3.50 -13.40 4.09
CA LEU A 37 4.56 -13.23 5.09
C LEU A 37 4.16 -13.81 6.46
N ALA A 38 2.94 -13.56 6.92
CA ALA A 38 2.44 -14.09 8.18
C ALA A 38 2.32 -15.63 8.17
N LEU A 39 1.88 -16.21 7.03
CA LEU A 39 1.81 -17.66 6.83
C LEU A 39 3.18 -18.31 7.07
N TYR A 40 4.24 -17.70 6.56
CA TYR A 40 5.62 -18.17 6.72
C TYR A 40 6.32 -17.59 7.96
N LYS A 41 5.56 -17.16 8.99
CA LYS A 41 6.06 -16.78 10.32
C LYS A 41 7.04 -15.61 10.36
N PHE A 42 6.98 -14.72 9.38
CA PHE A 42 7.64 -13.41 9.53
C PHE A 42 6.93 -12.56 10.58
N HIS A 43 7.66 -11.66 11.21
CA HIS A 43 7.06 -10.63 12.03
C HIS A 43 6.45 -9.55 11.13
N VAL A 44 5.14 -9.60 10.90
CA VAL A 44 4.47 -8.70 9.97
C VAL A 44 3.39 -7.87 10.65
N LEU A 45 3.32 -6.59 10.29
CA LEU A 45 2.20 -5.71 10.56
C LEU A 45 1.58 -5.30 9.22
N SER A 46 0.36 -5.79 8.95
CA SER A 46 -0.34 -5.52 7.70
C SER A 46 -1.44 -4.48 7.91
N ASN A 47 -1.51 -3.50 7.00
CA ASN A 47 -2.54 -2.46 6.92
C ASN A 47 -3.04 -1.95 8.29
N PRO A 48 -2.18 -1.38 9.14
CA PRO A 48 -2.54 -1.00 10.51
C PRO A 48 -3.69 0.02 10.62
N PHE A 49 -4.02 0.70 9.53
CA PHE A 49 -5.13 1.65 9.41
C PHE A 49 -6.16 1.26 8.35
N GLY A 50 -6.20 -0.03 7.97
CA GLY A 50 -7.01 -0.52 6.86
C GLY A 50 -6.44 -0.15 5.49
N ASN A 51 -7.18 -0.46 4.43
CA ASN A 51 -6.74 -0.29 3.06
C ASN A 51 -6.74 1.18 2.62
N ILE A 52 -5.58 1.74 2.35
CA ILE A 52 -5.42 3.11 1.88
C ILE A 52 -4.86 3.10 0.45
N TYR A 53 -5.59 3.69 -0.48
CA TYR A 53 -5.30 3.53 -1.91
C TYR A 53 -4.40 4.60 -2.49
N ASN A 54 -4.48 5.86 -2.01
CA ASN A 54 -3.68 6.96 -2.53
C ASN A 54 -2.43 7.21 -1.68
N PRO A 55 -1.31 7.62 -2.31
CA PRO A 55 -0.04 7.82 -1.62
C PRO A 55 -0.10 8.84 -0.50
N VAL A 56 -0.75 9.99 -0.71
CA VAL A 56 -0.76 11.09 0.26
C VAL A 56 -1.41 10.68 1.57
N SER A 57 -2.60 10.08 1.50
CA SER A 57 -3.29 9.58 2.70
C SER A 57 -2.50 8.46 3.37
N LEU A 58 -1.89 7.56 2.58
CA LEU A 58 -1.06 6.47 3.11
C LEU A 58 0.14 7.03 3.89
N PHE A 59 0.88 7.94 3.30
CA PHE A 59 2.09 8.52 3.90
C PHE A 59 1.78 9.32 5.16
N ASN A 60 0.70 10.10 5.16
CA ASN A 60 0.27 10.87 6.34
C ASN A 60 0.02 9.96 7.56
N LEU A 61 -0.51 8.76 7.39
CA LEU A 61 -0.81 7.86 8.50
C LEU A 61 0.44 7.32 9.23
N PHE A 62 1.60 7.40 8.59
CA PHE A 62 2.87 7.07 9.24
C PHE A 62 3.46 8.23 10.03
N ASP A 63 3.00 9.47 9.80
CA ASP A 63 3.45 10.65 10.52
C ASP A 63 2.70 10.79 11.86
N GLU A 64 3.44 10.81 12.97
CA GLU A 64 2.86 10.98 14.30
C GLU A 64 2.23 12.38 14.51
N GLN A 65 2.58 13.36 13.67
CA GLN A 65 1.99 14.71 13.72
C GLN A 65 0.62 14.77 13.03
N TYR A 66 0.33 13.85 12.12
CA TYR A 66 -0.99 13.74 11.49
C TYR A 66 -2.00 13.17 12.48
N LYS A 67 -3.05 13.90 12.80
CA LYS A 67 -4.03 13.58 13.85
C LYS A 67 -5.45 13.44 13.30
N PRO A 68 -5.77 12.34 12.58
CA PRO A 68 -7.13 12.13 12.06
C PRO A 68 -8.20 12.05 13.16
N GLU A 69 -7.81 11.77 14.41
CA GLU A 69 -8.67 11.76 15.59
C GLU A 69 -9.11 13.16 16.07
N GLU A 70 -8.50 14.24 15.61
CA GLU A 70 -8.91 15.60 15.92
C GLU A 70 -10.12 16.06 15.07
N ASN A 71 -10.33 15.42 13.90
CA ASN A 71 -11.39 15.74 12.94
C ASN A 71 -12.40 14.59 12.83
N LEU A 72 -12.97 14.16 13.96
CA LEU A 72 -13.99 13.12 13.99
C LEU A 72 -15.38 13.68 13.67
N LEU A 73 -16.11 12.93 12.88
CA LEU A 73 -17.47 13.23 12.45
C LEU A 73 -18.41 12.11 12.89
N GLU A 74 -19.67 12.46 13.09
CA GLU A 74 -20.72 11.48 13.39
C GLU A 74 -21.77 11.52 12.29
N ARG A 75 -22.20 10.33 11.86
CA ARG A 75 -23.30 10.15 10.92
C ARG A 75 -23.97 8.80 11.14
N ASP A 76 -25.27 8.81 11.21
CA ASP A 76 -26.12 7.61 11.36
C ASP A 76 -25.70 6.74 12.58
N GLY A 77 -25.30 7.39 13.69
CA GLY A 77 -24.84 6.71 14.91
C GLY A 77 -23.43 6.13 14.80
N GLN A 78 -22.66 6.48 13.76
CA GLN A 78 -21.28 6.03 13.58
C GLN A 78 -20.31 7.21 13.55
N TRP A 79 -19.28 7.13 14.36
CA TRP A 79 -18.15 8.04 14.36
C TRP A 79 -17.08 7.60 13.38
N PHE A 80 -16.49 8.51 12.64
CA PHE A 80 -15.44 8.25 11.63
C PHE A 80 -14.54 9.47 11.44
N SER A 81 -13.43 9.28 10.71
CA SER A 81 -12.56 10.35 10.20
C SER A 81 -12.33 10.16 8.70
N PHE A 82 -12.38 11.23 7.93
CA PHE A 82 -12.04 11.19 6.51
C PHE A 82 -10.57 10.79 6.24
N GLY A 83 -9.70 10.91 7.23
CA GLY A 83 -8.30 10.51 7.14
C GLY A 83 -8.05 9.01 7.29
N LEU A 84 -9.09 8.19 7.54
CA LEU A 84 -8.97 6.77 7.83
C LEU A 84 -9.84 5.91 6.91
N HIS A 85 -9.54 4.61 6.84
CA HIS A 85 -10.38 3.63 6.14
C HIS A 85 -11.73 3.45 6.85
N SER A 86 -12.72 2.95 6.11
CA SER A 86 -14.07 2.69 6.64
C SER A 86 -14.12 1.67 7.79
N ASP A 87 -13.11 0.85 7.97
CA ASP A 87 -13.00 -0.08 9.10
C ASP A 87 -12.74 0.66 10.43
N PHE A 88 -12.24 1.90 10.35
CA PHE A 88 -12.10 2.80 11.48
C PHE A 88 -13.38 3.61 11.68
N THR A 89 -14.47 2.91 12.00
CA THR A 89 -15.73 3.48 12.46
C THR A 89 -16.11 2.89 13.81
N ALA A 90 -16.84 3.64 14.63
CA ALA A 90 -17.28 3.16 15.94
C ALA A 90 -18.60 3.83 16.35
N THR A 91 -19.31 3.21 17.28
CA THR A 91 -20.58 3.72 17.85
C THR A 91 -20.37 4.86 18.85
N SER A 92 -19.13 5.09 19.31
CA SER A 92 -18.78 6.26 20.12
C SER A 92 -17.41 6.83 19.72
N LYS A 93 -17.27 8.13 20.02
CA LYS A 93 -16.02 8.88 19.78
C LYS A 93 -14.85 8.28 20.55
N GLU A 94 -15.06 7.87 21.79
CA GLU A 94 -14.05 7.30 22.68
C GLU A 94 -13.52 5.97 22.14
N ILE A 95 -14.41 5.09 21.66
CA ILE A 95 -14.02 3.81 21.06
C ILE A 95 -13.16 4.06 19.82
N LEU A 96 -13.57 5.00 18.96
CA LEU A 96 -12.81 5.32 17.76
C LEU A 96 -11.41 5.86 18.10
N ILE A 97 -11.32 6.80 19.03
CA ILE A 97 -10.02 7.36 19.51
C ILE A 97 -9.12 6.24 20.05
N ASN A 98 -9.68 5.33 20.86
CA ASN A 98 -8.93 4.21 21.41
C ASN A 98 -8.41 3.27 20.31
N ASN A 99 -9.22 2.98 19.28
CA ASN A 99 -8.81 2.17 18.15
C ASN A 99 -7.67 2.82 17.35
N ILE A 100 -7.78 4.12 17.07
CA ILE A 100 -6.75 4.88 16.36
C ILE A 100 -5.45 4.90 17.18
N THR A 101 -5.54 5.21 18.47
CA THR A 101 -4.40 5.27 19.38
C THR A 101 -3.68 3.91 19.46
N SER A 102 -4.44 2.82 19.60
CA SER A 102 -3.90 1.46 19.62
C SER A 102 -3.16 1.12 18.32
N SER A 103 -3.73 1.44 17.14
CA SER A 103 -3.07 1.21 15.85
C SER A 103 -1.80 2.05 15.68
N ARG A 104 -1.81 3.30 16.12
CA ARG A 104 -0.62 4.16 16.13
C ARG A 104 0.49 3.61 17.02
N GLN A 105 0.16 3.21 18.24
CA GLN A 105 1.12 2.63 19.18
C GLN A 105 1.74 1.34 18.62
N LYS A 106 0.90 0.47 18.03
CA LYS A 106 1.39 -0.74 17.34
C LYS A 106 2.34 -0.40 16.20
N LEU A 107 1.96 0.55 15.35
CA LEU A 107 2.80 0.97 14.22
C LEU A 107 4.11 1.58 14.70
N SER A 108 4.09 2.52 15.65
CA SER A 108 5.29 3.18 16.18
C SER A 108 6.26 2.17 16.81
N HIS A 109 5.72 1.25 17.64
CA HIS A 109 6.53 0.19 18.24
C HIS A 109 7.13 -0.75 17.18
N PHE A 110 6.35 -1.07 16.15
CA PHE A 110 6.78 -1.98 15.10
C PHE A 110 7.82 -1.34 14.18
N LEU A 111 7.61 -0.07 13.78
CA LEU A 111 8.52 0.69 12.91
C LEU A 111 9.95 0.79 13.45
N ALA A 112 10.11 0.89 14.75
CA ALA A 112 11.43 0.94 15.40
C ALA A 112 12.28 -0.31 15.12
N LYS A 113 11.65 -1.44 14.80
CA LYS A 113 12.28 -2.74 14.53
C LYS A 113 12.11 -3.18 13.07
N THR A 114 11.36 -2.43 12.28
CA THR A 114 11.05 -2.79 10.88
C THR A 114 12.31 -2.70 10.03
N GLU A 115 12.63 -3.78 9.35
CA GLU A 115 13.72 -3.83 8.39
C GLU A 115 13.26 -3.42 7.00
N VAL A 116 12.03 -3.80 6.63
CA VAL A 116 11.45 -3.55 5.31
C VAL A 116 10.02 -3.03 5.42
N LEU A 117 9.74 -1.96 4.70
CA LEU A 117 8.40 -1.38 4.53
C LEU A 117 7.93 -1.61 3.09
N VAL A 118 6.93 -2.47 2.91
CA VAL A 118 6.32 -2.74 1.60
C VAL A 118 5.09 -1.87 1.43
N LEU A 119 5.10 -0.99 0.43
CA LEU A 119 4.03 -0.02 0.19
C LEU A 119 3.38 -0.25 -1.17
N THR A 120 2.09 -0.57 -1.15
CA THR A 120 1.29 -0.86 -2.35
C THR A 120 0.39 0.31 -2.71
N LEU A 121 0.70 1.03 -3.78
CA LEU A 121 -0.05 2.20 -4.23
C LEU A 121 -1.20 1.79 -5.16
N GLY A 122 -2.41 2.19 -4.81
CA GLY A 122 -3.63 1.80 -5.52
C GLY A 122 -4.02 2.75 -6.65
N THR A 123 -4.12 4.03 -6.35
CA THR A 123 -4.56 5.07 -7.29
C THR A 123 -3.91 6.42 -6.98
N SER A 124 -3.66 7.21 -8.04
CA SER A 124 -3.25 8.62 -7.91
C SER A 124 -4.47 9.57 -7.92
N PHE A 125 -5.68 9.05 -8.12
CA PHE A 125 -6.89 9.84 -7.88
C PHE A 125 -7.15 9.97 -6.39
N VAL A 126 -7.44 11.20 -5.97
CA VAL A 126 -7.85 11.53 -4.60
C VAL A 126 -9.20 12.24 -4.63
N TYR A 127 -9.94 12.11 -3.54
CA TYR A 127 -11.07 12.98 -3.25
C TYR A 127 -10.62 14.07 -2.28
N LYS A 128 -11.06 15.29 -2.54
CA LYS A 128 -10.85 16.43 -1.66
C LYS A 128 -12.19 16.96 -1.16
N LEU A 129 -12.23 17.34 0.11
CA LEU A 129 -13.39 18.02 0.69
C LEU A 129 -13.52 19.41 0.07
N LYS A 130 -14.69 19.77 -0.45
CA LYS A 130 -14.95 21.11 -1.00
C LYS A 130 -14.81 22.22 0.02
N LYS A 131 -15.06 21.91 1.30
CA LYS A 131 -15.04 22.88 2.41
C LYS A 131 -13.63 23.28 2.84
N SER A 132 -12.66 22.33 2.80
CA SER A 132 -11.32 22.54 3.35
C SER A 132 -10.18 22.28 2.36
N ASP A 133 -10.47 21.76 1.17
CA ASP A 133 -9.49 21.31 0.17
C ASP A 133 -8.60 20.13 0.62
N GLU A 134 -8.94 19.51 1.74
CA GLU A 134 -8.19 18.40 2.32
C GLU A 134 -8.42 17.11 1.54
N ILE A 135 -7.33 16.36 1.31
CA ILE A 135 -7.37 15.02 0.74
C ILE A 135 -7.95 14.06 1.78
N VAL A 136 -8.90 13.22 1.35
CA VAL A 136 -9.52 12.20 2.20
C VAL A 136 -9.04 10.80 1.82
N ALA A 137 -8.85 9.95 2.81
CA ALA A 137 -8.55 8.54 2.63
C ALA A 137 -9.81 7.75 2.24
N ASN A 138 -10.95 8.11 2.82
CA ASN A 138 -12.24 7.49 2.54
C ASN A 138 -13.37 8.52 2.68
N CYS A 139 -14.37 8.46 1.79
CA CYS A 139 -15.53 9.35 1.83
C CYS A 139 -16.61 8.90 2.82
N HIS A 140 -16.52 7.73 3.44
CA HIS A 140 -17.47 7.17 4.43
C HIS A 140 -18.94 7.27 4.01
N LYS A 141 -19.24 7.05 2.71
CA LYS A 141 -20.60 7.16 2.13
C LYS A 141 -21.26 8.54 2.30
N VAL A 142 -20.49 9.56 2.64
CA VAL A 142 -20.95 10.96 2.61
C VAL A 142 -21.28 11.34 1.15
N PRO A 143 -22.30 12.20 0.90
CA PRO A 143 -22.70 12.56 -0.46
C PRO A 143 -21.54 13.01 -1.34
N ALA A 144 -21.51 12.52 -2.57
CA ALA A 144 -20.44 12.86 -3.53
C ALA A 144 -20.39 14.37 -3.84
N THR A 145 -21.48 15.09 -3.59
CA THR A 145 -21.56 16.56 -3.72
C THR A 145 -20.59 17.30 -2.81
N ASP A 146 -20.15 16.70 -1.71
CA ASP A 146 -19.26 17.33 -0.73
C ASP A 146 -17.78 17.22 -1.12
N PHE A 147 -17.51 16.47 -2.16
CA PHE A 147 -16.15 16.22 -2.64
C PHE A 147 -15.98 16.66 -4.09
N TYR A 148 -14.73 16.83 -4.47
CA TYR A 148 -14.32 16.80 -5.86
C TYR A 148 -13.12 15.88 -6.03
N LYS A 149 -12.99 15.30 -7.21
CA LYS A 149 -11.97 14.31 -7.52
C LYS A 149 -10.84 14.94 -8.31
N VAL A 150 -9.61 14.66 -7.93
CA VAL A 150 -8.39 15.18 -8.54
C VAL A 150 -7.45 14.04 -8.86
N LEU A 151 -6.78 14.09 -9.99
CA LEU A 151 -5.63 13.28 -10.31
C LEU A 151 -4.38 14.01 -9.79
N LEU A 152 -3.68 13.43 -8.83
CA LEU A 152 -2.39 13.96 -8.40
C LEU A 152 -1.35 13.80 -9.50
N SER A 153 -0.54 14.81 -9.69
CA SER A 153 0.63 14.77 -10.57
C SER A 153 1.75 13.90 -9.97
N VAL A 154 2.76 13.57 -10.79
CA VAL A 154 3.98 12.90 -10.31
C VAL A 154 4.68 13.75 -9.26
N ASP A 155 4.78 15.07 -9.46
CA ASP A 155 5.42 16.02 -8.55
C ASP A 155 4.71 16.09 -7.18
N GLU A 156 3.37 16.10 -7.16
CA GLU A 156 2.61 16.07 -5.90
C GLU A 156 2.84 14.77 -5.12
N ASN A 157 2.89 13.63 -5.82
CA ASN A 157 3.23 12.34 -5.21
C ASN A 157 4.67 12.32 -4.69
N LEU A 158 5.63 12.87 -5.44
CA LEU A 158 7.03 12.95 -5.04
C LEU A 158 7.20 13.83 -3.79
N LYS A 159 6.61 15.02 -3.75
CA LYS A 159 6.65 15.89 -2.58
C LYS A 159 6.06 15.25 -1.32
N ALA A 160 4.98 14.47 -1.48
CA ALA A 160 4.41 13.73 -0.35
C ALA A 160 5.36 12.63 0.12
N PHE A 161 5.99 11.92 -0.83
CA PHE A 161 6.98 10.90 -0.53
C PHE A 161 8.23 11.46 0.16
N GLU A 162 8.77 12.59 -0.28
CA GLU A 162 9.96 13.23 0.32
C GLU A 162 9.77 13.51 1.81
N ARG A 163 8.60 14.07 2.18
CA ARG A 163 8.26 14.32 3.59
C ARG A 163 8.18 13.00 4.37
N PHE A 164 7.47 12.02 3.84
CA PHE A 164 7.33 10.69 4.42
C PHE A 164 8.70 10.00 4.58
N TYR A 165 9.52 9.97 3.54
CA TYR A 165 10.85 9.36 3.55
C TYR A 165 11.74 10.01 4.61
N THR A 166 11.81 11.33 4.63
CA THR A 166 12.59 12.08 5.63
C THR A 166 12.14 11.74 7.05
N TYR A 167 10.83 11.71 7.28
CA TYR A 167 10.27 11.35 8.58
C TYR A 167 10.64 9.92 8.97
N ILE A 168 10.41 8.94 8.12
CA ILE A 168 10.70 7.52 8.43
C ILE A 168 12.20 7.31 8.64
N LYS A 169 13.05 7.88 7.78
CA LYS A 169 14.52 7.75 7.93
C LYS A 169 15.05 8.44 9.20
N SER A 170 14.37 9.45 9.71
CA SER A 170 14.70 10.05 11.01
C SER A 170 14.39 9.13 12.20
N LYS A 171 13.42 8.23 12.07
CA LYS A 171 13.02 7.25 13.09
C LYS A 171 13.79 5.92 12.97
N ASN A 172 14.04 5.48 11.74
CA ASN A 172 14.75 4.24 11.43
C ASN A 172 15.62 4.43 10.18
N PRO A 173 16.89 4.83 10.34
CA PRO A 173 17.80 5.14 9.22
C PRO A 173 18.08 3.97 8.29
N ASP A 174 18.03 2.73 8.79
CA ASP A 174 18.39 1.52 8.06
C ASP A 174 17.19 0.85 7.36
N LEU A 175 15.96 1.36 7.59
CA LEU A 175 14.75 0.82 6.99
C LEU A 175 14.79 0.90 5.46
N LYS A 176 14.44 -0.19 4.79
CA LYS A 176 14.35 -0.29 3.34
C LYS A 176 12.89 -0.21 2.89
N PHE A 177 12.67 0.46 1.76
CA PHE A 177 11.34 0.62 1.18
C PHE A 177 11.21 -0.22 -0.08
N ILE A 178 10.13 -0.99 -0.18
CA ILE A 178 9.72 -1.66 -1.41
C ILE A 178 8.38 -1.03 -1.83
N PHE A 179 8.40 -0.28 -2.91
CA PHE A 179 7.19 0.24 -3.53
C PHE A 179 6.69 -0.70 -4.62
N THR A 180 5.39 -0.79 -4.74
CA THR A 180 4.74 -1.47 -5.86
C THR A 180 3.44 -0.76 -6.24
N VAL A 181 3.09 -0.78 -7.51
CA VAL A 181 1.79 -0.33 -7.99
C VAL A 181 0.84 -1.52 -7.99
N SER A 182 -0.29 -1.40 -7.31
CA SER A 182 -1.30 -2.46 -7.23
C SER A 182 -1.80 -2.87 -8.63
N PRO A 183 -1.84 -4.17 -8.95
CA PRO A 183 -2.42 -4.66 -10.20
C PRO A 183 -3.96 -4.59 -10.20
N VAL A 184 -4.59 -4.38 -9.05
CA VAL A 184 -6.05 -4.27 -8.93
C VAL A 184 -6.56 -3.06 -9.70
N ARG A 185 -7.61 -3.24 -10.49
CA ARG A 185 -8.19 -2.19 -11.34
C ARG A 185 -9.20 -1.34 -10.58
N HIS A 186 -9.11 -0.03 -10.71
CA HIS A 186 -10.09 0.93 -10.20
C HIS A 186 -11.12 1.29 -11.28
N ILE A 187 -12.02 0.37 -11.59
CA ILE A 187 -12.99 0.52 -12.70
C ILE A 187 -14.05 1.61 -12.47
N LYS A 188 -14.25 2.07 -11.24
CA LYS A 188 -15.10 3.25 -10.96
C LYS A 188 -14.60 4.51 -11.64
N ASP A 189 -13.31 4.55 -11.99
CA ASP A 189 -12.66 5.64 -12.69
C ASP A 189 -12.67 5.46 -14.22
N THR A 190 -13.30 4.40 -14.72
CA THR A 190 -13.15 3.87 -16.08
C THR A 190 -11.76 3.23 -16.31
N ILE A 191 -11.66 2.31 -17.27
CA ILE A 191 -10.37 1.67 -17.59
C ILE A 191 -9.33 2.68 -18.11
N PRO A 192 -9.67 3.63 -19.03
CA PRO A 192 -8.72 4.65 -19.47
C PRO A 192 -8.17 5.51 -18.33
N LEU A 193 -9.03 5.99 -17.43
CA LEU A 193 -8.60 6.82 -16.30
C LEU A 193 -7.82 6.01 -15.25
N ASN A 194 -8.18 4.75 -15.02
CA ASN A 194 -7.36 3.84 -14.22
C ASN A 194 -5.95 3.71 -14.81
N SER A 195 -5.82 3.57 -16.13
CA SER A 195 -4.52 3.51 -16.80
C SER A 195 -3.71 4.79 -16.59
N VAL A 196 -4.32 5.97 -16.73
CA VAL A 196 -3.67 7.25 -16.43
C VAL A 196 -3.19 7.31 -15.00
N SER A 197 -4.05 6.96 -14.04
CA SER A 197 -3.70 6.93 -12.61
C SER A 197 -2.53 6.00 -12.32
N LYS A 198 -2.55 4.78 -12.87
CA LYS A 198 -1.46 3.81 -12.70
C LYS A 198 -0.15 4.29 -13.34
N SER A 199 -0.23 4.96 -14.49
CA SER A 199 0.95 5.54 -15.16
C SER A 199 1.60 6.62 -14.30
N VAL A 200 0.80 7.52 -13.69
CA VAL A 200 1.32 8.51 -12.75
C VAL A 200 2.02 7.84 -11.56
N LEU A 201 1.38 6.84 -10.94
CA LEU A 201 1.98 6.09 -9.83
C LEU A 201 3.26 5.38 -10.24
N ARG A 202 3.30 4.81 -11.47
CA ARG A 202 4.48 4.10 -11.95
C ARG A 202 5.67 5.04 -12.16
N VAL A 203 5.42 6.22 -12.74
CA VAL A 203 6.46 7.25 -12.87
C VAL A 203 6.88 7.77 -11.49
N ALA A 204 5.94 8.05 -10.59
CA ALA A 204 6.25 8.46 -9.23
C ALA A 204 7.12 7.43 -8.50
N CYS A 205 6.79 6.12 -8.59
CA CYS A 205 7.62 5.06 -8.02
C CYS A 205 9.02 5.00 -8.64
N HIS A 206 9.17 5.35 -9.94
CA HIS A 206 10.48 5.46 -10.57
C HIS A 206 11.32 6.57 -9.94
N GLU A 207 10.71 7.74 -9.74
CA GLU A 207 11.37 8.86 -9.06
C GLU A 207 11.71 8.54 -7.58
N PHE A 208 10.83 7.83 -6.87
CA PHE A 208 11.10 7.40 -5.49
C PHE A 208 12.37 6.51 -5.40
N CYS A 209 12.61 5.68 -6.41
CA CYS A 209 13.80 4.82 -6.46
C CYS A 209 15.13 5.56 -6.64
N SER A 210 15.12 6.88 -6.85
CA SER A 210 16.34 7.71 -6.80
C SER A 210 16.83 7.96 -5.36
N PHE A 211 15.99 7.70 -4.36
CA PHE A 211 16.32 7.83 -2.94
C PHE A 211 17.01 6.56 -2.41
N LYS A 212 17.91 6.73 -1.47
CA LYS A 212 18.64 5.62 -0.87
C LYS A 212 17.69 4.62 -0.20
N ASP A 213 17.96 3.32 -0.38
CA ASP A 213 17.19 2.21 0.19
C ASP A 213 15.73 2.15 -0.26
N VAL A 214 15.42 2.69 -1.44
CA VAL A 214 14.08 2.64 -2.04
C VAL A 214 14.11 1.81 -3.32
N TYR A 215 13.21 0.83 -3.42
CA TYR A 215 13.18 -0.17 -4.49
C TYR A 215 11.76 -0.32 -5.03
N TYR A 216 11.65 -0.73 -6.29
CA TYR A 216 10.37 -1.01 -6.92
C TYR A 216 10.18 -2.51 -7.14
N PHE A 217 9.02 -3.04 -6.77
CA PHE A 217 8.59 -4.41 -7.06
C PHE A 217 7.52 -4.39 -8.16
N PRO A 218 7.70 -5.10 -9.30
CA PRO A 218 6.86 -4.93 -10.48
C PRO A 218 5.56 -5.76 -10.45
N SER A 219 4.77 -5.71 -9.37
CA SER A 219 3.53 -6.49 -9.29
C SER A 219 2.51 -6.09 -10.35
N TYR A 220 2.49 -4.82 -10.73
CA TYR A 220 1.62 -4.30 -11.78
C TYR A 220 1.97 -4.91 -13.13
N GLU A 221 3.25 -4.88 -13.50
CA GLU A 221 3.76 -5.41 -14.75
C GLU A 221 3.65 -6.95 -14.82
N LEU A 222 3.85 -7.63 -13.69
CA LEU A 222 3.65 -9.08 -13.62
C LEU A 222 2.25 -9.50 -14.03
N VAL A 223 1.22 -8.77 -13.61
CA VAL A 223 -0.18 -9.10 -13.97
C VAL A 223 -0.55 -8.59 -15.36
N LEU A 224 -0.17 -7.37 -15.72
CA LEU A 224 -0.64 -6.74 -16.94
C LEU A 224 0.17 -7.13 -18.19
N ASP A 225 1.45 -7.42 -18.03
CA ASP A 225 2.36 -7.72 -19.15
C ASP A 225 2.79 -9.18 -19.19
N ASP A 226 3.27 -9.74 -18.09
CA ASP A 226 3.77 -11.11 -18.06
C ASP A 226 2.61 -12.12 -18.09
N LEU A 227 1.65 -12.05 -17.16
CA LEU A 227 0.48 -12.93 -17.13
C LEU A 227 -0.55 -12.58 -18.21
N ARG A 228 -0.88 -11.32 -18.40
CA ARG A 228 -1.65 -10.70 -19.49
C ARG A 228 -2.89 -11.46 -19.98
N ASP A 229 -3.59 -12.16 -19.09
CA ASP A 229 -4.75 -12.97 -19.47
C ASP A 229 -5.82 -12.90 -18.36
N TYR A 230 -7.10 -12.87 -18.75
CA TYR A 230 -8.21 -12.83 -17.80
C TYR A 230 -8.33 -14.07 -16.92
N ARG A 231 -7.73 -15.21 -17.29
CA ARG A 231 -7.66 -16.42 -16.46
C ARG A 231 -6.96 -16.20 -15.11
N PHE A 232 -6.17 -15.13 -15.00
CA PHE A 232 -5.44 -14.74 -13.79
C PHE A 232 -6.19 -13.75 -12.90
N TYR A 233 -7.46 -13.46 -13.22
CA TYR A 233 -8.33 -12.62 -12.43
C TYR A 233 -9.41 -13.44 -11.73
N LYS A 234 -9.89 -12.93 -10.57
CA LYS A 234 -11.10 -13.45 -9.90
C LYS A 234 -12.33 -13.22 -10.79
N GLY A 235 -13.46 -13.79 -10.41
CA GLY A 235 -14.71 -13.64 -11.15
C GLY A 235 -15.21 -12.20 -11.34
N ASP A 236 -14.68 -11.26 -10.56
CA ASP A 236 -14.95 -9.81 -10.71
C ASP A 236 -14.14 -9.14 -11.83
N LEU A 237 -13.16 -9.83 -12.40
CA LEU A 237 -12.26 -9.35 -13.47
C LEU A 237 -11.41 -8.13 -13.06
N ILE A 238 -11.26 -7.91 -11.76
CA ILE A 238 -10.58 -6.76 -11.15
C ILE A 238 -9.39 -7.19 -10.32
N HIS A 239 -9.60 -8.16 -9.43
CA HIS A 239 -8.59 -8.67 -8.52
C HIS A 239 -7.85 -9.86 -9.13
N PRO A 240 -6.53 -9.95 -8.97
CA PRO A 240 -5.79 -11.17 -9.26
C PRO A 240 -6.37 -12.36 -8.50
N ASN A 241 -6.40 -13.53 -9.13
CA ASN A 241 -6.80 -14.76 -8.46
C ASN A 241 -5.61 -15.46 -7.79
N GLU A 242 -5.87 -16.58 -7.11
CA GLU A 242 -4.87 -17.33 -6.36
C GLU A 242 -3.65 -17.76 -7.22
N MET A 243 -3.85 -18.11 -8.49
CA MET A 243 -2.73 -18.46 -9.38
C MET A 243 -1.83 -17.26 -9.65
N ALA A 244 -2.41 -16.09 -9.87
CA ALA A 244 -1.65 -14.86 -10.05
C ALA A 244 -0.97 -14.42 -8.75
N GLU A 245 -1.66 -14.51 -7.62
CA GLU A 245 -1.11 -14.20 -6.30
C GLU A 245 0.09 -15.10 -5.97
N GLU A 246 0.00 -16.39 -6.28
CA GLU A 246 1.11 -17.34 -6.09
C GLU A 246 2.29 -17.06 -7.04
N TYR A 247 2.01 -16.73 -8.30
CA TYR A 247 3.03 -16.35 -9.25
C TYR A 247 3.80 -15.10 -8.79
N ILE A 248 3.09 -14.06 -8.35
CA ILE A 248 3.68 -12.82 -7.83
C ILE A 248 4.48 -13.10 -6.56
N TRP A 249 3.95 -13.93 -5.66
CA TRP A 249 4.64 -14.30 -4.43
C TRP A 249 5.95 -15.04 -4.72
N ASN A 250 5.94 -15.99 -5.63
CA ASN A 250 7.16 -16.71 -6.05
C ASN A 250 8.20 -15.77 -6.68
N TYR A 251 7.73 -14.78 -7.45
CA TYR A 251 8.61 -13.76 -8.01
C TYR A 251 9.19 -12.85 -6.90
N PHE A 252 8.38 -12.45 -5.92
CA PHE A 252 8.82 -11.67 -4.76
C PHE A 252 9.91 -12.40 -3.96
N GLN A 253 9.72 -13.69 -3.71
CA GLN A 253 10.71 -14.52 -3.05
C GLN A 253 12.04 -14.56 -3.82
N GLN A 254 11.97 -14.67 -5.15
CA GLN A 254 13.16 -14.71 -5.99
C GLN A 254 13.93 -13.37 -5.97
N CYS A 255 13.24 -12.26 -5.84
CA CYS A 255 13.82 -10.93 -5.76
C CYS A 255 14.47 -10.64 -4.40
N PHE A 256 13.78 -10.97 -3.31
CA PHE A 256 14.08 -10.39 -2.00
C PHE A 256 14.52 -11.38 -0.92
N PHE A 257 14.26 -12.69 -1.07
CA PHE A 257 14.55 -13.62 0.02
C PHE A 257 15.92 -14.25 -0.07
N ASP A 258 16.57 -14.38 1.08
CA ASP A 258 17.76 -15.20 1.23
C ASP A 258 17.48 -16.66 0.81
N PRO A 259 18.43 -17.36 0.18
CA PRO A 259 18.26 -18.76 -0.19
C PRO A 259 17.80 -19.68 0.93
N LYS A 260 18.26 -19.48 2.17
CA LYS A 260 17.84 -20.27 3.35
C LYS A 260 16.36 -20.03 3.69
N VAL A 261 15.87 -18.80 3.51
CA VAL A 261 14.45 -18.47 3.70
C VAL A 261 13.58 -19.20 2.67
N LYS A 262 14.03 -19.28 1.42
CA LYS A 262 13.33 -20.05 0.37
C LYS A 262 13.28 -21.54 0.69
N GLU A 263 14.37 -22.11 1.17
CA GLU A 263 14.43 -23.52 1.62
C GLU A 263 13.44 -23.74 2.78
N PHE A 264 13.40 -22.83 3.76
CA PHE A 264 12.44 -22.88 4.87
C PHE A 264 10.99 -22.84 4.37
N ILE A 265 10.65 -21.91 3.47
CA ILE A 265 9.31 -21.78 2.90
C ILE A 265 8.92 -23.04 2.13
N ASN A 266 9.83 -23.63 1.34
CA ASN A 266 9.57 -24.84 0.55
C ASN A 266 9.41 -26.09 1.43
N SER A 267 9.90 -26.08 2.65
CA SER A 267 9.78 -27.19 3.61
C SER A 267 8.51 -27.11 4.47
N TRP A 268 7.84 -25.99 4.44
CA TRP A 268 6.62 -25.70 5.21
C TRP A 268 5.36 -26.13 4.49
#